data_8cd79b7526410c4b7c5cc40ce425580b
#
_entry.id   8cd79b7526410c4b7c5cc40ce425580b
#
_cell.length_a   1.000
_cell.length_b   1.000
_cell.length_c   1.000
_cell.angle_alpha   90.00
_cell.angle_beta   90.00
_cell.angle_gamma   90.00
#
_symmetry.space_group_name_H-M   'P 1'
#
loop_
_entity.id
_entity.type
_entity.pdbx_description
1 polymer ?
#
loop_
_entity_poly.entity_id
_entity_poly.type
_entity_poly.pdbx_seq_one_letter_code
_entity_poly.pdbx_strand_id
1 'polypeptide(L)'
;MADDQQLSRSAVTQSMNRRAFLHVAGLATGAAMLGGVRPVAAGQAPAQLQGTRLTYLQWVNFVPAHDAALKKQIAEFEKQTGAKVAFETINMNDIQARTTVAIESKAGPDIIQLAHNWPHLYEAGLEPVDELAEELGRKGEGYYDLPKSHSFVNGRWRAVPHSIVSPASTYRIDWFKEVGYEKFPDSWEGYREAGKKLKANGHPIGQALGHSLGDPPIFCYAVLWAFGAKEVETDGKTVALDSQETLDALDFAVGFWKDACDEGGLAWDDSSNNRAYLAEQISSTFNGASIWVEAKRNFPHLVPLTNHAYFPAGPHGRYHPHATWENAIMGYSKNKEAAKEFITYLMDYNNYVQWLKAGQGYSTSPTKVFAKDPMWGELDPQVEPFKDSVKYGRHFGYAGPASRKAAEAWSKYIIVDMFAKAVQGTPPKEAIKWASGELKQVYGA
;
A
#
# COMPACT_ATOMS: atom_id res chain seq x y z
N MET A 1 17.62 -62.68 15.78
CA MET A 1 17.10 -62.83 17.13
C MET A 1 16.18 -61.62 17.29
N ALA A 2 14.89 -61.73 16.87
CA ALA A 2 13.75 -62.24 17.62
C ALA A 2 13.66 -61.54 18.99
N ASP A 3 12.68 -60.75 19.32
CA ASP A 3 11.27 -61.09 19.41
C ASP A 3 10.34 -59.91 19.40
N ASP A 4 9.24 -60.08 18.70
CA ASP A 4 7.91 -59.67 18.80
C ASP A 4 7.31 -59.51 20.21
N GLN A 5 6.38 -58.56 20.39
CA GLN A 5 5.06 -58.85 20.95
C GLN A 5 4.05 -57.75 20.64
N GLN A 6 3.07 -58.11 19.86
CA GLN A 6 1.74 -57.53 19.73
C GLN A 6 0.89 -57.73 20.99
N LEU A 7 -0.06 -56.87 21.21
CA LEU A 7 -1.42 -57.11 21.77
C LEU A 7 -2.04 -55.73 22.11
N SER A 8 -3.28 -55.39 21.96
CA SER A 8 -4.47 -55.89 21.22
C SER A 8 -5.54 -54.80 21.29
N ARG A 9 -6.43 -54.83 20.33
CA ARG A 9 -7.64 -54.03 20.12
C ARG A 9 -8.61 -54.07 21.28
N SER A 10 -9.39 -52.99 21.52
CA SER A 10 -10.83 -53.11 21.67
C SER A 10 -11.55 -51.81 21.30
N ALA A 11 -12.46 -51.95 20.36
CA ALA A 11 -13.43 -50.97 19.94
C ALA A 11 -14.62 -51.01 20.89
N VAL A 12 -15.22 -49.83 21.16
CA VAL A 12 -16.61 -49.75 21.59
C VAL A 12 -17.30 -48.63 20.78
N THR A 13 -18.07 -49.07 19.81
CA THR A 13 -19.12 -48.34 19.12
C THR A 13 -20.32 -48.19 20.05
N GLN A 14 -20.79 -46.96 20.23
CA GLN A 14 -22.21 -46.75 20.61
C GLN A 14 -22.82 -45.62 19.80
N SER A 15 -23.74 -46.04 18.92
CA SER A 15 -24.71 -45.22 18.23
C SER A 15 -25.85 -44.85 19.19
N MET A 16 -26.26 -43.58 19.20
CA MET A 16 -27.58 -43.21 19.69
C MET A 16 -28.23 -42.10 18.85
N ASN A 17 -29.33 -42.52 18.34
CA ASN A 17 -30.46 -41.99 17.61
C ASN A 17 -30.79 -40.50 17.68
N ARG A 18 -31.20 -40.05 16.47
CA ARG A 18 -32.12 -38.92 16.21
C ARG A 18 -33.48 -39.20 16.84
N ARG A 19 -34.01 -38.23 17.61
CA ARG A 19 -35.39 -37.72 17.67
C ARG A 19 -35.73 -37.14 19.03
N ALA A 20 -36.49 -36.04 18.94
CA ALA A 20 -37.30 -35.40 19.99
C ALA A 20 -36.57 -34.40 20.93
N PHE A 21 -36.87 -33.12 20.76
CA PHE A 21 -37.76 -32.41 21.64
C PHE A 21 -38.21 -31.06 21.04
N LEU A 22 -39.49 -30.99 20.73
CA LEU A 22 -40.28 -29.77 20.57
C LEU A 22 -40.99 -29.48 21.90
N HIS A 23 -41.17 -28.16 22.17
CA HIS A 23 -42.03 -27.54 23.17
C HIS A 23 -41.50 -27.40 24.62
N VAL A 24 -41.27 -26.15 24.99
CA VAL A 24 -42.09 -25.44 26.01
C VAL A 24 -41.90 -23.94 25.84
N ALA A 25 -42.96 -23.20 25.62
CA ALA A 25 -43.06 -21.77 25.76
C ALA A 25 -43.17 -21.40 27.23
N GLY A 26 -42.46 -20.37 27.68
CA GLY A 26 -42.61 -19.85 29.04
C GLY A 26 -42.01 -18.43 29.13
N LEU A 27 -42.90 -17.44 29.26
CA LEU A 27 -42.61 -16.03 29.50
C LEU A 27 -41.89 -15.85 30.85
N ALA A 28 -40.80 -15.08 30.81
CA ALA A 28 -40.32 -14.31 31.98
C ALA A 28 -39.61 -13.03 31.51
N THR A 29 -40.24 -11.92 31.79
CA THR A 29 -39.70 -10.55 31.70
C THR A 29 -38.56 -10.34 32.70
N GLY A 30 -37.40 -9.95 32.20
CA GLY A 30 -36.25 -9.53 32.99
C GLY A 30 -35.37 -8.58 32.16
N ALA A 31 -35.53 -7.28 32.39
CA ALA A 31 -34.70 -6.27 31.77
C ALA A 31 -33.28 -6.34 32.33
N ALA A 32 -32.31 -6.66 31.49
CA ALA A 32 -30.90 -6.41 31.74
C ALA A 32 -30.33 -5.66 30.51
N MET A 33 -29.93 -4.42 30.74
CA MET A 33 -29.21 -3.61 29.79
C MET A 33 -27.82 -4.22 29.56
N LEU A 34 -27.65 -4.91 28.48
CA LEU A 34 -26.35 -5.27 27.90
C LEU A 34 -26.25 -4.53 26.57
N GLY A 35 -25.18 -3.74 26.44
CA GLY A 35 -24.89 -2.97 25.25
C GLY A 35 -24.96 -3.85 24.00
N GLY A 36 -26.04 -3.69 23.22
CA GLY A 36 -26.27 -4.46 22.01
C GLY A 36 -25.26 -4.08 20.93
N VAL A 37 -24.38 -4.99 20.59
CA VAL A 37 -23.76 -5.03 19.27
C VAL A 37 -24.92 -5.13 18.29
N ARG A 38 -25.24 -4.05 17.57
CA ARG A 38 -26.20 -4.08 16.48
C ARG A 38 -25.69 -5.06 15.43
N PRO A 39 -26.45 -6.06 15.02
CA PRO A 39 -26.06 -6.86 13.85
C PRO A 39 -25.97 -5.89 12.68
N VAL A 40 -24.79 -5.78 12.09
CA VAL A 40 -24.61 -5.14 10.78
C VAL A 40 -25.57 -5.86 9.83
N ALA A 41 -26.45 -5.12 9.19
CA ALA A 41 -27.40 -5.68 8.23
C ALA A 41 -26.62 -6.55 7.23
N ALA A 42 -27.06 -7.79 7.06
CA ALA A 42 -26.52 -8.66 6.03
C ALA A 42 -26.55 -7.90 4.69
N GLY A 43 -25.38 -7.77 4.05
CA GLY A 43 -25.26 -7.08 2.77
C GLY A 43 -26.31 -7.62 1.78
N GLN A 44 -26.84 -6.75 0.92
CA GLN A 44 -27.74 -7.18 -0.14
C GLN A 44 -27.07 -8.31 -0.92
N ALA A 45 -27.83 -9.35 -1.22
CA ALA A 45 -27.34 -10.43 -2.07
C ALA A 45 -26.89 -9.84 -3.43
N PRO A 46 -25.74 -10.26 -3.98
CA PRO A 46 -25.25 -9.77 -5.25
C PRO A 46 -26.31 -9.93 -6.35
N ALA A 47 -26.39 -8.96 -7.26
CA ALA A 47 -27.27 -9.05 -8.42
C ALA A 47 -26.98 -10.30 -9.25
N GLN A 48 -28.00 -10.92 -9.85
CA GLN A 48 -27.78 -12.04 -10.75
C GLN A 48 -27.17 -11.56 -12.06
N LEU A 49 -25.92 -11.97 -12.32
CA LEU A 49 -25.11 -11.55 -13.47
C LEU A 49 -24.85 -12.73 -14.42
N GLN A 50 -25.82 -13.62 -14.55
CA GLN A 50 -25.70 -14.87 -15.32
C GLN A 50 -25.15 -14.62 -16.73
N GLY A 51 -24.03 -15.27 -17.05
CA GLY A 51 -23.39 -15.20 -18.37
C GLY A 51 -22.49 -13.97 -18.60
N THR A 52 -22.46 -13.02 -17.68
CA THR A 52 -21.56 -11.87 -17.75
C THR A 52 -20.10 -12.30 -17.58
N ARG A 53 -19.21 -11.74 -18.40
CA ARG A 53 -17.76 -11.95 -18.30
C ARG A 53 -17.09 -10.61 -18.02
N LEU A 54 -16.42 -10.52 -16.87
CA LEU A 54 -15.61 -9.38 -16.46
C LEU A 54 -14.13 -9.71 -16.62
N THR A 55 -13.33 -8.70 -16.95
CA THR A 55 -11.87 -8.78 -16.86
C THR A 55 -11.38 -7.77 -15.84
N TYR A 56 -10.63 -8.23 -14.85
CA TYR A 56 -10.03 -7.41 -13.80
C TYR A 56 -8.51 -7.52 -13.86
N LEU A 57 -7.86 -6.39 -14.09
CA LEU A 57 -6.40 -6.25 -14.11
C LEU A 57 -5.91 -5.52 -12.88
N GLN A 58 -4.97 -6.11 -12.16
CA GLN A 58 -4.22 -5.46 -11.10
C GLN A 58 -2.71 -5.76 -11.18
N TRP A 59 -1.92 -5.08 -10.35
CA TRP A 59 -0.54 -5.44 -10.15
C TRP A 59 -0.41 -6.74 -9.33
N VAL A 60 0.68 -7.49 -9.54
CA VAL A 60 1.00 -8.67 -8.73
C VAL A 60 1.49 -8.22 -7.34
N ASN A 61 0.78 -8.60 -6.27
CA ASN A 61 1.11 -8.16 -4.92
C ASN A 61 2.44 -8.72 -4.42
N PHE A 62 3.22 -7.90 -3.69
CA PHE A 62 4.40 -8.35 -2.96
C PHE A 62 4.07 -9.33 -1.82
N VAL A 63 2.82 -9.39 -1.38
CA VAL A 63 2.30 -10.38 -0.45
C VAL A 63 1.37 -11.33 -1.20
N PRO A 64 1.84 -12.51 -1.63
CA PRO A 64 1.06 -13.45 -2.45
C PRO A 64 -0.25 -13.91 -1.81
N ALA A 65 -0.36 -13.81 -0.48
CA ALA A 65 -1.60 -14.13 0.24
C ALA A 65 -2.76 -13.20 -0.11
N HIS A 66 -2.50 -11.93 -0.49
CA HIS A 66 -3.52 -11.02 -1.01
C HIS A 66 -4.13 -11.52 -2.31
N ASP A 67 -3.30 -11.93 -3.28
CA ASP A 67 -3.78 -12.46 -4.56
C ASP A 67 -4.54 -13.79 -4.36
N ALA A 68 -4.08 -14.62 -3.42
CA ALA A 68 -4.76 -15.86 -3.07
C ALA A 68 -6.13 -15.60 -2.40
N ALA A 69 -6.24 -14.61 -1.52
CA ALA A 69 -7.50 -14.20 -0.91
C ALA A 69 -8.47 -13.65 -1.96
N LEU A 70 -7.98 -12.79 -2.84
CA LEU A 70 -8.78 -12.23 -3.93
C LEU A 70 -9.31 -13.32 -4.87
N LYS A 71 -8.49 -14.30 -5.26
CA LYS A 71 -8.94 -15.44 -6.08
C LYS A 71 -10.07 -16.24 -5.42
N LYS A 72 -10.03 -16.40 -4.08
CA LYS A 72 -11.12 -17.03 -3.32
C LYS A 72 -12.40 -16.19 -3.35
N GLN A 73 -12.27 -14.87 -3.18
CA GLN A 73 -13.39 -13.94 -3.27
C GLN A 73 -14.01 -13.92 -4.67
N ILE A 74 -13.19 -13.94 -5.72
CA ILE A 74 -13.66 -14.06 -7.11
C ILE A 74 -14.47 -15.35 -7.29
N ALA A 75 -13.96 -16.49 -6.85
CA ALA A 75 -14.65 -17.78 -6.98
C ALA A 75 -16.00 -17.78 -6.26
N GLU A 76 -16.08 -17.15 -5.09
CA GLU A 76 -17.33 -17.04 -4.34
C GLU A 76 -18.31 -16.05 -5.00
N PHE A 77 -17.84 -14.92 -5.51
CA PHE A 77 -18.65 -13.99 -6.30
C PHE A 77 -19.23 -14.66 -7.55
N GLU A 78 -18.42 -15.39 -8.29
CA GLU A 78 -18.87 -16.16 -9.46
C GLU A 78 -19.98 -17.16 -9.12
N LYS A 79 -19.80 -17.86 -7.99
CA LYS A 79 -20.80 -18.83 -7.50
C LYS A 79 -22.12 -18.16 -7.11
N GLN A 80 -22.05 -16.99 -6.47
CA GLN A 80 -23.24 -16.27 -6.00
C GLN A 80 -24.00 -15.59 -7.13
N THR A 81 -23.31 -15.09 -8.16
CA THR A 81 -23.92 -14.24 -9.20
C THR A 81 -24.10 -14.92 -10.56
N GLY A 82 -23.35 -15.99 -10.83
CA GLY A 82 -23.28 -16.62 -12.16
C GLY A 82 -22.41 -15.87 -13.16
N ALA A 83 -21.75 -14.78 -12.77
CA ALA A 83 -20.73 -14.11 -13.58
C ALA A 83 -19.45 -14.94 -13.68
N LYS A 84 -18.55 -14.54 -14.60
CA LYS A 84 -17.17 -15.02 -14.69
C LYS A 84 -16.21 -13.82 -14.64
N VAL A 85 -15.15 -13.92 -13.83
CA VAL A 85 -14.15 -12.88 -13.68
C VAL A 85 -12.78 -13.39 -14.11
N ALA A 86 -12.31 -12.93 -15.26
CA ALA A 86 -10.93 -13.16 -15.70
C ALA A 86 -10.01 -12.21 -14.93
N PHE A 87 -9.27 -12.77 -13.98
CA PHE A 87 -8.34 -12.03 -13.15
C PHE A 87 -6.93 -12.10 -13.71
N GLU A 88 -6.37 -10.93 -14.06
CA GLU A 88 -5.04 -10.77 -14.64
C GLU A 88 -4.15 -9.99 -13.67
N THR A 89 -2.88 -10.37 -13.57
CA THR A 89 -1.86 -9.61 -12.82
C THR A 89 -0.64 -9.34 -13.69
N ILE A 90 -0.09 -8.12 -13.58
CA ILE A 90 1.15 -7.71 -14.25
C ILE A 90 2.07 -7.01 -13.24
N ASN A 91 3.31 -6.74 -13.65
CA ASN A 91 4.20 -5.90 -12.85
C ASN A 91 3.58 -4.51 -12.65
N MET A 92 3.69 -3.94 -11.44
CA MET A 92 3.10 -2.63 -11.15
C MET A 92 3.63 -1.51 -12.05
N ASN A 93 4.88 -1.58 -12.49
CA ASN A 93 5.48 -0.61 -13.39
C ASN A 93 4.90 -0.66 -14.82
N ASP A 94 4.20 -1.75 -15.19
CA ASP A 94 3.58 -1.91 -16.51
C ASP A 94 2.10 -1.45 -16.54
N ILE A 95 1.47 -1.23 -15.37
CA ILE A 95 0.05 -0.85 -15.27
C ILE A 95 -0.23 0.44 -16.04
N GLN A 96 0.66 1.45 -15.94
CA GLN A 96 0.46 2.73 -16.61
C GLN A 96 0.42 2.58 -18.13
N ALA A 97 1.39 1.88 -18.71
CA ALA A 97 1.44 1.64 -20.15
C ALA A 97 0.22 0.82 -20.62
N ARG A 98 -0.13 -0.23 -19.87
CA ARG A 98 -1.29 -1.07 -20.16
C ARG A 98 -2.61 -0.28 -20.11
N THR A 99 -2.75 0.64 -19.15
CA THR A 99 -3.92 1.52 -19.03
C THR A 99 -4.02 2.48 -20.20
N THR A 100 -2.90 3.11 -20.58
CA THR A 100 -2.85 4.02 -21.74
C THR A 100 -3.31 3.31 -23.02
N VAL A 101 -2.74 2.14 -23.31
CA VAL A 101 -3.11 1.34 -24.49
C VAL A 101 -4.58 0.93 -24.45
N ALA A 102 -5.11 0.53 -23.30
CA ALA A 102 -6.51 0.13 -23.17
C ALA A 102 -7.49 1.30 -23.44
N ILE A 103 -7.16 2.49 -22.95
CA ILE A 103 -7.97 3.71 -23.18
C ILE A 103 -7.92 4.13 -24.64
N GLU A 104 -6.75 4.18 -25.26
CA GLU A 104 -6.57 4.61 -26.65
C GLU A 104 -7.23 3.65 -27.64
N SER A 105 -7.08 2.36 -27.42
CA SER A 105 -7.70 1.31 -28.25
C SER A 105 -9.19 1.12 -27.97
N LYS A 106 -9.70 1.66 -26.85
CA LYS A 106 -11.05 1.42 -26.32
C LYS A 106 -11.35 -0.08 -26.15
N ALA A 107 -10.34 -0.85 -25.76
CA ALA A 107 -10.43 -2.30 -25.60
C ALA A 107 -9.46 -2.79 -24.51
N GLY A 108 -9.87 -3.82 -23.77
CA GLY A 108 -9.05 -4.39 -22.69
C GLY A 108 -9.87 -4.72 -21.46
N PRO A 109 -9.25 -4.70 -20.27
CA PRO A 109 -9.94 -5.02 -19.01
C PRO A 109 -11.12 -4.10 -18.74
N ASP A 110 -12.18 -4.62 -18.10
CA ASP A 110 -13.33 -3.84 -17.63
C ASP A 110 -12.95 -2.98 -16.41
N ILE A 111 -12.11 -3.53 -15.54
CA ILE A 111 -11.61 -2.87 -14.34
C ILE A 111 -10.07 -2.92 -14.37
N ILE A 112 -9.44 -1.79 -14.10
CA ILE A 112 -7.99 -1.70 -13.90
C ILE A 112 -7.73 -1.07 -12.53
N GLN A 113 -6.84 -1.68 -11.75
CA GLN A 113 -6.37 -1.09 -10.51
C GLN A 113 -5.27 -0.07 -10.82
N LEU A 114 -5.58 1.20 -10.57
CA LEU A 114 -4.68 2.33 -10.78
C LEU A 114 -3.90 2.65 -9.51
N ALA A 115 -2.74 3.30 -9.67
CA ALA A 115 -1.91 3.73 -8.56
C ALA A 115 -2.03 5.24 -8.32
N HIS A 116 -2.04 5.64 -7.05
CA HIS A 116 -1.95 7.03 -6.62
C HIS A 116 -2.95 7.94 -7.35
N ASN A 117 -2.49 9.09 -7.83
CA ASN A 117 -3.31 10.08 -8.52
C ASN A 117 -3.49 9.82 -10.04
N TRP A 118 -3.27 8.60 -10.53
CA TRP A 118 -3.52 8.25 -11.94
C TRP A 118 -4.98 8.40 -12.39
N PRO A 119 -6.01 8.31 -11.53
CA PRO A 119 -7.35 8.70 -11.95
C PRO A 119 -7.43 10.12 -12.51
N HIS A 120 -6.59 11.06 -12.06
CA HIS A 120 -6.47 12.39 -12.67
C HIS A 120 -5.83 12.37 -14.07
N LEU A 121 -4.86 11.47 -14.28
CA LEU A 121 -4.20 11.33 -15.57
C LEU A 121 -5.12 10.76 -16.65
N TYR A 122 -5.96 9.81 -16.26
CA TYR A 122 -6.82 9.04 -17.15
C TYR A 122 -8.31 9.43 -17.09
N GLU A 123 -8.66 10.55 -16.47
CA GLU A 123 -10.04 10.98 -16.19
C GLU A 123 -11.02 10.73 -17.36
N ALA A 124 -10.63 11.12 -18.58
CA ALA A 124 -11.49 11.02 -19.76
C ALA A 124 -11.78 9.57 -20.20
N GLY A 125 -10.93 8.62 -19.80
CA GLY A 125 -11.07 7.21 -20.13
C GLY A 125 -11.78 6.37 -19.06
N LEU A 126 -12.16 6.98 -17.93
CA LEU A 126 -12.73 6.30 -16.77
C LEU A 126 -14.23 6.57 -16.64
N GLU A 127 -14.98 5.54 -16.28
CA GLU A 127 -16.39 5.67 -15.91
C GLU A 127 -16.53 6.41 -14.59
N PRO A 128 -17.41 7.40 -14.48
CA PRO A 128 -17.77 7.99 -13.19
C PRO A 128 -18.46 6.99 -12.27
N VAL A 129 -18.04 6.96 -11.01
CA VAL A 129 -18.53 5.99 -10.01
C VAL A 129 -19.03 6.67 -8.73
N ASP A 130 -19.64 7.87 -8.87
CA ASP A 130 -20.01 8.73 -7.74
C ASP A 130 -20.88 8.00 -6.70
N GLU A 131 -22.00 7.43 -7.13
CA GLU A 131 -22.94 6.75 -6.23
C GLU A 131 -22.27 5.59 -5.49
N LEU A 132 -21.48 4.77 -6.19
CA LEU A 132 -20.76 3.63 -5.64
C LEU A 132 -19.72 4.09 -4.61
N ALA A 133 -18.87 5.05 -4.98
CA ALA A 133 -17.81 5.52 -4.10
C ALA A 133 -18.37 6.23 -2.86
N GLU A 134 -19.42 7.03 -3.01
CA GLU A 134 -20.09 7.70 -1.88
C GLU A 134 -20.76 6.70 -0.94
N GLU A 135 -21.42 5.67 -1.48
CA GLU A 135 -22.04 4.63 -0.67
C GLU A 135 -21.01 3.85 0.13
N LEU A 136 -19.92 3.41 -0.51
CA LEU A 136 -18.82 2.70 0.16
C LEU A 136 -18.13 3.59 1.20
N GLY A 137 -17.91 4.86 0.87
CA GLY A 137 -17.38 5.83 1.83
C GLY A 137 -18.27 6.00 3.06
N ARG A 138 -19.58 6.12 2.87
CA ARG A 138 -20.55 6.24 3.96
C ARG A 138 -20.58 4.98 4.85
N LYS A 139 -20.58 3.80 4.24
CA LYS A 139 -20.49 2.51 4.97
C LYS A 139 -19.17 2.36 5.73
N GLY A 140 -18.08 2.94 5.18
CA GLY A 140 -16.74 2.92 5.75
C GLY A 140 -16.43 4.06 6.73
N GLU A 141 -17.41 4.80 7.25
CA GLU A 141 -17.20 5.97 8.13
C GLU A 141 -16.36 7.10 7.51
N GLY A 142 -16.37 7.20 6.19
CA GLY A 142 -15.62 8.16 5.39
C GLY A 142 -14.25 7.65 4.93
N TYR A 143 -13.79 8.21 3.83
CA TYR A 143 -12.43 7.98 3.35
C TYR A 143 -11.41 8.85 4.11
N TYR A 144 -10.16 8.41 4.13
CA TYR A 144 -9.04 9.31 4.42
C TYR A 144 -8.85 10.30 3.26
N ASP A 145 -8.32 11.47 3.58
CA ASP A 145 -8.19 12.56 2.59
C ASP A 145 -7.27 12.18 1.42
N LEU A 146 -6.20 11.45 1.68
CA LEU A 146 -5.23 11.07 0.66
C LEU A 146 -5.88 10.18 -0.45
N PRO A 147 -6.44 8.98 -0.17
CA PRO A 147 -7.05 8.17 -1.22
C PRO A 147 -8.28 8.84 -1.84
N LYS A 148 -9.02 9.68 -1.07
CA LYS A 148 -10.09 10.50 -1.64
C LYS A 148 -9.55 11.47 -2.68
N SER A 149 -8.47 12.19 -2.37
CA SER A 149 -7.88 13.18 -3.29
C SER A 149 -7.36 12.53 -4.59
N HIS A 150 -6.96 11.27 -4.54
CA HIS A 150 -6.49 10.53 -5.71
C HIS A 150 -7.64 10.06 -6.62
N SER A 151 -8.80 9.75 -6.06
CA SER A 151 -9.94 9.18 -6.79
C SER A 151 -11.01 10.20 -7.18
N PHE A 152 -11.12 11.31 -6.44
CA PHE A 152 -12.09 12.36 -6.68
C PHE A 152 -11.49 13.47 -7.55
N VAL A 153 -11.87 13.47 -8.83
CA VAL A 153 -11.25 14.29 -9.89
C VAL A 153 -12.28 15.25 -10.46
N ASN A 154 -11.99 16.55 -10.44
CA ASN A 154 -12.85 17.59 -11.02
C ASN A 154 -14.34 17.49 -10.60
N GLY A 155 -14.57 17.22 -9.32
CA GLY A 155 -15.93 17.14 -8.76
C GLY A 155 -16.64 15.78 -8.97
N ARG A 156 -15.96 14.75 -9.49
CA ARG A 156 -16.51 13.42 -9.75
C ARG A 156 -15.59 12.32 -9.24
N TRP A 157 -16.16 11.24 -8.73
CA TRP A 157 -15.39 10.03 -8.46
C TRP A 157 -15.05 9.28 -9.76
N ARG A 158 -13.77 9.10 -10.03
CA ARG A 158 -13.25 8.38 -11.22
C ARG A 158 -12.73 7.00 -10.93
N ALA A 159 -12.59 6.66 -9.66
CA ALA A 159 -12.25 5.33 -9.19
C ALA A 159 -12.78 5.14 -7.77
N VAL A 160 -12.82 3.88 -7.31
CA VAL A 160 -13.11 3.53 -5.92
C VAL A 160 -11.79 3.26 -5.22
N PRO A 161 -11.43 4.03 -4.17
CA PRO A 161 -10.25 3.71 -3.37
C PRO A 161 -10.32 2.28 -2.83
N HIS A 162 -9.26 1.49 -3.06
CA HIS A 162 -9.23 0.09 -2.66
C HIS A 162 -8.33 -0.15 -1.45
N SER A 163 -7.09 0.31 -1.48
CA SER A 163 -6.15 0.06 -0.39
C SER A 163 -5.06 1.12 -0.30
N ILE A 164 -4.43 1.18 0.87
CA ILE A 164 -3.23 1.97 1.13
C ILE A 164 -2.12 1.02 1.55
N VAL A 165 -0.98 1.04 0.87
CA VAL A 165 0.24 0.43 1.36
C VAL A 165 1.06 1.51 2.04
N SER A 166 1.08 1.47 3.36
CA SER A 166 1.81 2.42 4.18
C SER A 166 3.26 1.95 4.36
N PRO A 167 4.26 2.79 4.09
CA PRO A 167 5.64 2.41 4.35
C PRO A 167 6.03 2.65 5.81
N ALA A 168 7.02 1.89 6.26
CA ALA A 168 7.71 2.08 7.54
C ALA A 168 9.21 1.80 7.38
N SER A 169 9.99 2.18 8.38
CA SER A 169 11.39 1.78 8.46
C SER A 169 11.45 0.33 8.93
N THR A 170 11.92 -0.59 8.09
CA THR A 170 12.23 -1.98 8.45
C THR A 170 13.70 -2.07 8.82
N TYR A 171 14.07 -2.60 9.99
CA TYR A 171 15.44 -2.57 10.45
C TYR A 171 15.84 -3.79 11.28
N ARG A 172 17.14 -4.10 11.33
CA ARG A 172 17.80 -5.15 12.13
C ARG A 172 18.06 -4.64 13.55
N ILE A 173 17.32 -5.16 14.52
CA ILE A 173 17.44 -4.79 15.95
C ILE A 173 18.86 -5.05 16.47
N ASP A 174 19.42 -6.19 16.13
CA ASP A 174 20.73 -6.63 16.57
C ASP A 174 21.85 -5.69 16.07
N TRP A 175 21.91 -5.40 14.80
CA TRP A 175 22.92 -4.52 14.22
C TRP A 175 22.82 -3.07 14.70
N PHE A 176 21.57 -2.56 14.89
CA PHE A 176 21.40 -1.23 15.48
C PHE A 176 21.89 -1.19 16.93
N LYS A 177 21.68 -2.24 17.74
CA LYS A 177 22.23 -2.36 19.11
C LYS A 177 23.74 -2.41 19.14
N GLU A 178 24.39 -3.12 18.22
CA GLU A 178 25.84 -3.17 18.09
C GLU A 178 26.48 -1.80 17.91
N VAL A 179 25.78 -0.87 17.26
CA VAL A 179 26.27 0.50 17.05
C VAL A 179 25.71 1.50 18.08
N GLY A 180 25.04 1.02 19.14
CA GLY A 180 24.62 1.80 20.30
C GLY A 180 23.19 2.37 20.20
N TYR A 181 22.33 1.80 19.38
CA TYR A 181 20.93 2.22 19.25
C TYR A 181 19.97 1.13 19.71
N GLU A 182 19.39 1.29 20.90
CA GLU A 182 18.37 0.37 21.44
C GLU A 182 17.02 0.46 20.68
N LYS A 183 16.79 1.57 20.00
CA LYS A 183 15.61 1.84 19.17
C LYS A 183 16.05 2.48 17.86
N PHE A 184 15.19 2.38 16.85
CA PHE A 184 15.40 3.09 15.58
C PHE A 184 15.45 4.60 15.82
N PRO A 185 16.39 5.34 15.19
CA PRO A 185 16.52 6.80 15.35
C PRO A 185 15.27 7.55 14.90
N ASP A 186 14.85 8.55 15.68
CA ASP A 186 13.62 9.32 15.39
C ASP A 186 13.87 10.51 14.45
N SER A 187 15.14 10.86 14.18
CA SER A 187 15.53 11.96 13.27
C SER A 187 16.38 11.47 12.10
N TRP A 188 16.32 12.20 10.98
CA TRP A 188 17.15 11.92 9.80
C TRP A 188 18.64 11.98 10.11
N GLU A 189 19.08 12.97 10.92
CA GLU A 189 20.47 13.10 11.35
C GLU A 189 20.89 11.88 12.20
N GLY A 190 20.06 11.48 13.17
CA GLY A 190 20.31 10.29 13.99
C GLY A 190 20.36 9.02 13.15
N TYR A 191 19.52 8.91 12.12
CA TYR A 191 19.52 7.77 11.21
C TYR A 191 20.79 7.74 10.33
N ARG A 192 21.27 8.92 9.87
CA ARG A 192 22.54 9.04 9.16
C ARG A 192 23.72 8.62 10.03
N GLU A 193 23.79 9.09 11.28
CA GLU A 193 24.86 8.74 12.22
C GLU A 193 24.86 7.24 12.57
N ALA A 194 23.69 6.64 12.78
CA ALA A 194 23.58 5.19 12.95
C ALA A 194 24.05 4.46 11.68
N GLY A 195 23.58 4.88 10.52
CA GLY A 195 23.91 4.30 9.23
C GLY A 195 25.40 4.36 8.89
N LYS A 196 26.08 5.44 9.27
CA LYS A 196 27.53 5.57 9.10
C LYS A 196 28.29 4.51 9.88
N LYS A 197 27.90 4.24 11.14
CA LYS A 197 28.49 3.18 11.95
C LYS A 197 28.15 1.80 11.40
N LEU A 198 26.88 1.58 10.99
CA LEU A 198 26.41 0.33 10.39
C LEU A 198 27.17 0.01 9.10
N LYS A 199 27.33 0.98 8.21
CA LYS A 199 28.13 0.83 6.95
C LYS A 199 29.58 0.48 7.24
N ALA A 200 30.19 1.12 8.26
CA ALA A 200 31.56 0.82 8.68
C ALA A 200 31.71 -0.62 9.21
N ASN A 201 30.64 -1.19 9.78
CA ASN A 201 30.58 -2.60 10.22
C ASN A 201 30.18 -3.58 9.08
N GLY A 202 30.03 -3.09 7.84
CA GLY A 202 29.65 -3.92 6.69
C GLY A 202 28.12 -4.10 6.49
N HIS A 203 27.28 -3.34 7.21
CA HIS A 203 25.83 -3.42 7.18
C HIS A 203 25.20 -2.10 6.72
N PRO A 204 25.38 -1.67 5.46
CA PRO A 204 24.86 -0.41 4.97
C PRO A 204 23.33 -0.33 5.06
N ILE A 205 22.79 0.87 4.99
CA ILE A 205 21.36 1.11 4.77
C ILE A 205 21.05 0.86 3.29
N GLY A 206 19.93 0.21 2.99
CA GLY A 206 19.49 -0.02 1.62
C GLY A 206 18.32 0.90 1.24
N GLN A 207 18.53 1.78 0.26
CA GLN A 207 17.47 2.60 -0.32
C GLN A 207 17.51 2.48 -1.84
N ALA A 208 16.33 2.45 -2.48
CA ALA A 208 16.23 2.37 -3.92
C ALA A 208 16.20 3.78 -4.55
N LEU A 209 16.90 3.95 -5.67
CA LEU A 209 16.90 5.16 -6.50
C LEU A 209 16.76 4.87 -8.00
N GLY A 210 16.35 3.64 -8.38
CA GLY A 210 16.02 3.31 -9.77
C GLY A 210 14.62 3.80 -10.16
N HIS A 211 14.24 3.57 -11.41
CA HIS A 211 12.91 3.92 -11.90
C HIS A 211 11.90 2.82 -11.54
N SER A 212 11.24 2.95 -10.38
CA SER A 212 10.07 2.16 -10.01
C SER A 212 9.09 2.98 -9.19
N LEU A 213 7.84 2.50 -9.10
CA LEU A 213 6.70 3.32 -8.62
C LEU A 213 6.67 3.52 -7.09
N GLY A 214 7.28 2.62 -6.33
CA GLY A 214 7.16 2.59 -4.86
C GLY A 214 8.34 3.21 -4.14
N ASP A 215 9.38 2.42 -3.88
CA ASP A 215 10.43 2.76 -2.92
C ASP A 215 11.29 3.97 -3.29
N PRO A 216 11.71 4.19 -4.56
CA PRO A 216 12.49 5.37 -4.90
C PRO A 216 11.74 6.69 -4.63
N PRO A 217 10.49 6.89 -5.07
CA PRO A 217 9.72 8.08 -4.70
C PRO A 217 9.49 8.18 -3.19
N ILE A 218 9.21 7.06 -2.50
CA ILE A 218 8.99 7.05 -1.05
C ILE A 218 10.21 7.64 -0.32
N PHE A 219 11.41 7.21 -0.67
CA PHE A 219 12.64 7.75 -0.07
C PHE A 219 12.85 9.23 -0.42
N CYS A 220 12.83 9.58 -1.70
CA CYS A 220 13.13 10.94 -2.15
C CYS A 220 12.16 11.98 -1.59
N TYR A 221 10.85 11.70 -1.67
CA TYR A 221 9.85 12.63 -1.16
C TYR A 221 9.79 12.68 0.38
N ALA A 222 10.12 11.59 1.07
CA ALA A 222 10.22 11.62 2.53
C ALA A 222 11.32 12.58 2.99
N VAL A 223 12.50 12.54 2.36
CA VAL A 223 13.56 13.51 2.64
C VAL A 223 13.13 14.92 2.24
N LEU A 224 12.64 15.10 1.01
CA LEU A 224 12.25 16.41 0.48
C LEU A 224 11.26 17.12 1.42
N TRP A 225 10.19 16.44 1.83
CA TRP A 225 9.15 17.02 2.68
C TRP A 225 9.57 17.18 4.14
N ALA A 226 10.45 16.31 4.65
CA ALA A 226 10.97 16.42 6.01
C ALA A 226 11.84 17.68 6.19
N PHE A 227 12.46 18.17 5.12
CA PHE A 227 13.22 19.42 5.09
C PHE A 227 12.37 20.65 4.69
N GLY A 228 11.06 20.46 4.42
CA GLY A 228 10.13 21.57 4.14
C GLY A 228 9.95 21.92 2.67
N ALA A 229 10.66 21.25 1.79
CA ALA A 229 10.58 21.49 0.35
C ALA A 229 9.24 21.02 -0.25
N LYS A 230 8.89 21.55 -1.40
CA LYS A 230 7.65 21.27 -2.13
C LYS A 230 7.88 21.37 -3.65
N GLU A 231 7.09 20.65 -4.41
CA GLU A 231 7.16 20.68 -5.87
C GLU A 231 6.55 21.97 -6.43
N VAL A 232 5.36 22.30 -5.95
CA VAL A 232 4.59 23.47 -6.37
C VAL A 232 3.97 24.17 -5.16
N GLU A 233 3.54 25.41 -5.34
CA GLU A 233 2.75 26.16 -4.38
C GLU A 233 1.32 25.60 -4.27
N THR A 234 0.57 26.08 -3.30
CA THR A 234 -0.82 25.67 -3.04
C THR A 234 -1.78 25.93 -4.20
N ASP A 235 -1.38 26.80 -5.14
CA ASP A 235 -2.13 27.07 -6.38
C ASP A 235 -2.07 25.93 -7.40
N GLY A 236 -1.20 24.93 -7.18
CA GLY A 236 -1.00 23.78 -8.06
C GLY A 236 -0.43 24.13 -9.45
N LYS A 237 0.23 25.26 -9.56
CA LYS A 237 0.78 25.81 -10.82
C LYS A 237 2.21 26.36 -10.67
N THR A 238 2.43 27.16 -9.66
CA THR A 238 3.73 27.79 -9.44
C THR A 238 4.74 26.77 -8.94
N VAL A 239 5.76 26.47 -9.73
CA VAL A 239 6.85 25.54 -9.35
C VAL A 239 7.65 26.17 -8.22
N ALA A 240 7.77 25.43 -7.10
CA ALA A 240 8.41 25.87 -5.86
C ALA A 240 9.67 25.06 -5.48
N LEU A 241 10.11 24.17 -6.38
CA LEU A 241 11.19 23.23 -6.07
C LEU A 241 12.55 23.93 -5.91
N ASP A 242 12.82 25.04 -6.64
CA ASP A 242 14.07 25.80 -6.52
C ASP A 242 14.04 26.68 -5.26
N SER A 243 14.35 26.10 -4.12
CA SER A 243 14.29 26.72 -2.79
C SER A 243 15.46 26.29 -1.91
N GLN A 244 15.67 27.01 -0.80
CA GLN A 244 16.71 26.66 0.18
C GLN A 244 16.39 25.32 0.86
N GLU A 245 15.12 25.05 1.14
CA GLU A 245 14.64 23.80 1.75
C GLU A 245 14.95 22.60 0.86
N THR A 246 14.83 22.76 -0.47
CA THR A 246 15.21 21.71 -1.43
C THR A 246 16.73 21.51 -1.46
N LEU A 247 17.50 22.59 -1.38
CA LEU A 247 18.95 22.50 -1.31
C LEU A 247 19.40 21.77 -0.05
N ASP A 248 18.84 22.12 1.11
CA ASP A 248 19.15 21.48 2.39
C ASP A 248 18.79 19.99 2.38
N ALA A 249 17.63 19.65 1.80
CA ALA A 249 17.21 18.26 1.62
C ALA A 249 18.18 17.46 0.74
N LEU A 250 18.62 18.06 -0.36
CA LEU A 250 19.48 17.37 -1.32
C LEU A 250 20.92 17.26 -0.81
N ASP A 251 21.46 18.29 -0.13
CA ASP A 251 22.75 18.25 0.55
C ASP A 251 22.77 17.16 1.64
N PHE A 252 21.69 17.07 2.44
CA PHE A 252 21.51 15.98 3.39
C PHE A 252 21.51 14.61 2.70
N ALA A 253 20.74 14.45 1.63
CA ALA A 253 20.61 13.18 0.92
C ALA A 253 21.94 12.71 0.33
N VAL A 254 22.73 13.61 -0.26
CA VAL A 254 24.09 13.32 -0.78
C VAL A 254 24.98 12.81 0.34
N GLY A 255 25.00 13.52 1.49
CA GLY A 255 25.77 13.10 2.65
C GLY A 255 25.28 11.75 3.23
N PHE A 256 23.98 11.57 3.38
CA PHE A 256 23.36 10.34 3.87
C PHE A 256 23.71 9.14 2.95
N TRP A 257 23.58 9.32 1.64
CA TRP A 257 23.92 8.30 0.66
C TRP A 257 25.37 7.85 0.77
N LYS A 258 26.29 8.81 0.75
CA LYS A 258 27.71 8.55 0.85
C LYS A 258 28.10 7.86 2.15
N ASP A 259 27.59 8.36 3.28
CA ASP A 259 28.01 7.94 4.61
C ASP A 259 27.37 6.60 5.03
N ALA A 260 26.13 6.33 4.60
CA ALA A 260 25.30 5.30 5.20
C ALA A 260 24.73 4.26 4.24
N CYS A 261 24.48 4.63 2.96
CA CYS A 261 23.76 3.76 2.05
C CYS A 261 24.66 2.78 1.27
N ASP A 262 24.03 1.69 0.81
CA ASP A 262 24.58 0.80 -0.21
C ASP A 262 24.53 1.50 -1.58
N GLU A 263 25.66 1.57 -2.26
CA GLU A 263 25.78 2.27 -3.55
C GLU A 263 24.99 1.57 -4.68
N GLY A 264 24.77 0.26 -4.57
CA GLY A 264 23.95 -0.52 -5.50
C GLY A 264 22.49 -0.04 -5.59
N GLY A 265 22.02 0.67 -4.57
CA GLY A 265 20.67 1.25 -4.52
C GLY A 265 20.30 2.15 -5.69
N LEU A 266 21.30 2.73 -6.41
CA LEU A 266 21.07 3.51 -7.64
C LEU A 266 20.37 2.71 -8.76
N ALA A 267 20.54 1.38 -8.78
CA ALA A 267 19.93 0.50 -9.76
C ALA A 267 18.77 -0.32 -9.22
N TRP A 268 18.39 -0.11 -7.95
CA TRP A 268 17.36 -0.92 -7.30
C TRP A 268 15.94 -0.49 -7.68
N ASP A 269 15.10 -1.50 -7.85
CA ASP A 269 13.65 -1.42 -7.97
C ASP A 269 12.96 -1.73 -6.62
N ASP A 270 11.62 -1.74 -6.61
CA ASP A 270 10.79 -2.01 -5.43
C ASP A 270 10.94 -3.44 -4.85
N SER A 271 11.67 -4.33 -5.50
CA SER A 271 11.93 -5.69 -5.00
C SER A 271 13.38 -5.90 -4.55
N SER A 272 14.28 -5.00 -4.91
CA SER A 272 15.71 -5.16 -4.69
C SER A 272 16.10 -5.02 -3.22
N ASN A 273 15.54 -4.04 -2.52
CA ASN A 273 15.73 -3.85 -1.08
C ASN A 273 15.16 -5.03 -0.27
N ASN A 274 14.04 -5.62 -0.70
CA ASN A 274 13.48 -6.82 -0.07
C ASN A 274 14.50 -7.98 -0.13
N ARG A 275 15.04 -8.23 -1.32
CA ARG A 275 16.06 -9.27 -1.51
C ARG A 275 17.32 -8.99 -0.69
N ALA A 276 17.81 -7.76 -0.70
CA ALA A 276 19.00 -7.37 0.03
C ALA A 276 18.82 -7.52 1.56
N TYR A 277 17.65 -7.14 2.10
CA TYR A 277 17.36 -7.30 3.53
C TYR A 277 17.25 -8.77 3.93
N LEU A 278 16.51 -9.56 3.17
CA LEU A 278 16.33 -10.99 3.43
C LEU A 278 17.62 -11.81 3.24
N ALA A 279 18.53 -11.30 2.38
CA ALA A 279 19.88 -11.84 2.22
C ALA A 279 20.89 -11.29 3.24
N GLU A 280 20.45 -10.52 4.24
CA GLU A 280 21.26 -9.95 5.31
C GLU A 280 22.40 -9.03 4.79
N GLN A 281 22.16 -8.33 3.68
CA GLN A 281 23.14 -7.43 3.07
C GLN A 281 22.98 -5.99 3.55
N ILE A 282 21.80 -5.61 4.03
CA ILE A 282 21.48 -4.25 4.48
C ILE A 282 20.86 -4.27 5.89
N SER A 283 21.16 -3.23 6.66
CA SER A 283 20.70 -3.09 8.05
C SER A 283 19.25 -2.60 8.16
N SER A 284 18.80 -1.81 7.21
CA SER A 284 17.46 -1.23 7.18
C SER A 284 17.09 -0.70 5.81
N THR A 285 15.78 -0.53 5.59
CA THR A 285 15.20 0.07 4.37
C THR A 285 13.82 0.64 4.67
N PHE A 286 13.33 1.54 3.82
CA PHE A 286 11.94 1.96 3.82
C PHE A 286 11.14 1.04 2.90
N ASN A 287 10.06 0.47 3.42
CA ASN A 287 9.25 -0.49 2.67
C ASN A 287 7.86 -0.64 3.30
N GLY A 288 6.93 -1.27 2.57
CA GLY A 288 5.74 -1.88 3.15
C GLY A 288 6.09 -3.13 3.97
N ALA A 289 5.09 -3.78 4.60
CA ALA A 289 5.33 -4.95 5.45
C ALA A 289 5.71 -6.24 4.68
N SER A 290 6.00 -6.16 3.38
CA SER A 290 6.31 -7.33 2.53
C SER A 290 7.53 -8.11 3.01
N ILE A 291 8.58 -7.41 3.48
CA ILE A 291 9.77 -8.05 4.06
C ILE A 291 9.39 -8.87 5.30
N TRP A 292 8.56 -8.31 6.19
CA TRP A 292 8.10 -8.99 7.39
C TRP A 292 7.30 -10.25 7.08
N VAL A 293 6.35 -10.14 6.15
CA VAL A 293 5.52 -11.27 5.73
C VAL A 293 6.36 -12.37 5.11
N GLU A 294 7.34 -12.02 4.28
CA GLU A 294 8.23 -12.97 3.65
C GLU A 294 9.21 -13.59 4.65
N ALA A 295 9.72 -12.81 5.62
CA ALA A 295 10.58 -13.32 6.69
C ALA A 295 9.85 -14.38 7.52
N LYS A 296 8.61 -14.14 7.91
CA LYS A 296 7.78 -15.13 8.63
C LYS A 296 7.60 -16.44 7.85
N ARG A 297 7.52 -16.35 6.53
CA ARG A 297 7.24 -17.47 5.66
C ARG A 297 8.48 -18.30 5.35
N ASN A 298 9.60 -17.66 4.98
CA ASN A 298 10.73 -18.31 4.38
C ASN A 298 12.07 -18.04 5.09
N PHE A 299 12.14 -17.04 6.00
CA PHE A 299 13.34 -16.64 6.72
C PHE A 299 13.06 -16.49 8.23
N PRO A 300 12.53 -17.54 8.92
CA PRO A 300 12.05 -17.43 10.31
C PRO A 300 13.13 -16.98 11.31
N HIS A 301 14.41 -17.16 10.99
CA HIS A 301 15.52 -16.70 11.81
C HIS A 301 15.63 -15.16 11.87
N LEU A 302 15.10 -14.44 10.84
CA LEU A 302 15.09 -12.99 10.80
C LEU A 302 13.95 -12.38 11.63
N VAL A 303 12.89 -13.12 11.91
CA VAL A 303 11.70 -12.60 12.61
C VAL A 303 12.07 -11.99 13.98
N PRO A 304 12.82 -12.62 14.88
CA PRO A 304 13.21 -12.02 16.15
C PRO A 304 14.24 -10.89 16.03
N LEU A 305 14.87 -10.74 14.87
CA LEU A 305 15.90 -9.72 14.58
C LEU A 305 15.35 -8.51 13.82
N THR A 306 14.09 -8.56 13.35
CA THR A 306 13.46 -7.51 12.55
C THR A 306 12.44 -6.75 13.38
N ASN A 307 12.45 -5.42 13.26
CA ASN A 307 11.39 -4.57 13.79
C ASN A 307 11.09 -3.43 12.81
N HIS A 308 10.04 -2.69 13.12
CA HIS A 308 9.61 -1.55 12.32
C HIS A 308 9.50 -0.30 13.17
N ALA A 309 9.69 0.84 12.53
CA ALA A 309 9.56 2.14 13.15
C ALA A 309 8.95 3.14 12.15
N TYR A 310 8.41 4.24 12.65
CA TYR A 310 8.07 5.37 11.78
C TYR A 310 9.31 5.91 11.08
N PHE A 311 9.14 6.52 9.92
CA PHE A 311 10.23 7.24 9.26
C PHE A 311 10.85 8.27 10.20
N PRO A 312 12.13 8.61 10.04
CA PRO A 312 12.75 9.71 10.78
C PRO A 312 12.03 11.03 10.53
N ALA A 313 12.00 11.92 11.53
CA ALA A 313 11.57 13.29 11.37
C ALA A 313 12.72 14.17 10.91
N GLY A 314 12.44 15.15 10.07
CA GLY A 314 13.34 16.25 9.76
C GLY A 314 12.94 17.55 10.46
N PRO A 315 13.60 18.68 10.10
CA PRO A 315 13.30 19.98 10.71
C PRO A 315 11.84 20.44 10.57
N HIS A 316 11.16 20.00 9.51
CA HIS A 316 9.77 20.36 9.22
C HIS A 316 8.77 19.24 9.51
N GLY A 317 9.22 18.14 10.10
CA GLY A 317 8.36 17.03 10.53
C GLY A 317 8.64 15.71 9.81
N ARG A 318 7.66 14.80 9.91
CA ARG A 318 7.72 13.45 9.37
C ARG A 318 6.63 13.31 8.33
N TYR A 319 7.01 13.12 7.07
CA TYR A 319 6.09 12.97 5.96
C TYR A 319 6.64 11.95 4.95
N HIS A 320 5.76 11.26 4.25
CA HIS A 320 6.14 10.35 3.17
C HIS A 320 4.95 10.07 2.25
N PRO A 321 5.17 9.64 1.02
CA PRO A 321 4.10 9.11 0.18
C PRO A 321 3.56 7.80 0.75
N HIS A 322 2.31 7.48 0.39
CA HIS A 322 1.73 6.16 0.56
C HIS A 322 1.32 5.65 -0.82
N ALA A 323 1.59 4.39 -1.11
CA ALA A 323 1.03 3.79 -2.29
C ALA A 323 -0.46 3.52 -2.07
N THR A 324 -1.30 4.29 -2.75
CA THR A 324 -2.74 4.04 -2.80
C THR A 324 -3.09 3.31 -4.10
N TRP A 325 -4.08 2.46 -4.02
CA TRP A 325 -4.58 1.66 -5.13
C TRP A 325 -6.08 1.86 -5.27
N GLU A 326 -6.52 2.15 -6.49
CA GLU A 326 -7.88 2.53 -6.82
C GLU A 326 -8.45 1.61 -7.90
N ASN A 327 -9.64 1.04 -7.69
CA ASN A 327 -10.34 0.27 -8.70
C ASN A 327 -11.09 1.22 -9.65
N ALA A 328 -10.62 1.33 -10.88
CA ALA A 328 -11.22 2.16 -11.92
C ALA A 328 -11.98 1.28 -12.92
N ILE A 329 -13.23 1.65 -13.20
CA ILE A 329 -14.03 1.05 -14.28
C ILE A 329 -13.70 1.79 -15.57
N MET A 330 -13.38 1.04 -16.62
CA MET A 330 -12.98 1.63 -17.88
C MET A 330 -14.19 2.14 -18.66
N GLY A 331 -14.11 3.37 -19.18
CA GLY A 331 -15.21 4.02 -19.88
C GLY A 331 -15.74 3.25 -21.10
N TYR A 332 -14.87 2.47 -21.75
CA TYR A 332 -15.24 1.61 -22.88
C TYR A 332 -15.90 0.29 -22.47
N SER A 333 -15.87 -0.09 -21.18
CA SER A 333 -16.47 -1.34 -20.71
C SER A 333 -17.96 -1.39 -21.02
N LYS A 334 -18.42 -2.55 -21.48
CA LYS A 334 -19.83 -2.87 -21.69
C LYS A 334 -20.47 -3.51 -20.46
N ASN A 335 -19.67 -3.81 -19.45
CA ASN A 335 -20.07 -4.55 -18.25
C ASN A 335 -20.04 -3.65 -17.00
N LYS A 336 -20.32 -2.36 -17.13
CA LYS A 336 -20.14 -1.36 -16.07
C LYS A 336 -20.90 -1.68 -14.78
N GLU A 337 -22.16 -2.11 -14.89
CA GLU A 337 -22.97 -2.48 -13.72
C GLU A 337 -22.42 -3.73 -13.02
N ALA A 338 -22.01 -4.74 -13.79
CA ALA A 338 -21.36 -5.91 -13.23
C ALA A 338 -20.03 -5.59 -12.54
N ALA A 339 -19.28 -4.62 -13.10
CA ALA A 339 -18.04 -4.12 -12.51
C ALA A 339 -18.30 -3.38 -11.18
N LYS A 340 -19.37 -2.57 -11.09
CA LYS A 340 -19.80 -1.92 -9.84
C LYS A 340 -20.19 -2.95 -8.79
N GLU A 341 -20.98 -3.95 -9.15
CA GLU A 341 -21.38 -5.05 -8.24
C GLU A 341 -20.15 -5.83 -7.74
N PHE A 342 -19.19 -6.11 -8.62
CA PHE A 342 -17.96 -6.80 -8.23
C PHE A 342 -17.13 -5.96 -7.25
N ILE A 343 -16.95 -4.66 -7.51
CA ILE A 343 -16.24 -3.76 -6.59
C ILE A 343 -16.99 -3.66 -5.26
N THR A 344 -18.33 -3.56 -5.27
CA THR A 344 -19.17 -3.56 -4.06
C THR A 344 -18.94 -4.83 -3.23
N TYR A 345 -18.91 -6.00 -3.89
CA TYR A 345 -18.66 -7.28 -3.25
C TYR A 345 -17.27 -7.36 -2.61
N LEU A 346 -16.23 -6.90 -3.33
CA LEU A 346 -14.86 -6.88 -2.80
C LEU A 346 -14.73 -5.96 -1.57
N MET A 347 -15.43 -4.82 -1.59
CA MET A 347 -15.38 -3.80 -0.53
C MET A 347 -16.43 -4.02 0.56
N ASP A 348 -17.26 -5.09 0.47
CA ASP A 348 -18.12 -5.49 1.60
C ASP A 348 -17.26 -5.76 2.83
N TYR A 349 -17.75 -5.31 4.00
CA TYR A 349 -16.96 -5.35 5.24
C TYR A 349 -16.35 -6.73 5.52
N ASN A 350 -17.18 -7.79 5.46
CA ASN A 350 -16.73 -9.13 5.80
C ASN A 350 -15.70 -9.68 4.79
N ASN A 351 -15.92 -9.43 3.50
CA ASN A 351 -14.99 -9.82 2.45
C ASN A 351 -13.68 -9.05 2.58
N TYR A 352 -13.78 -7.74 2.74
CA TYR A 352 -12.62 -6.86 2.76
C TYR A 352 -11.73 -7.09 3.99
N VAL A 353 -12.32 -7.33 5.17
CA VAL A 353 -11.56 -7.70 6.38
C VAL A 353 -10.73 -8.97 6.17
N GLN A 354 -11.26 -9.99 5.48
CA GLN A 354 -10.52 -11.21 5.20
C GLN A 354 -9.33 -10.96 4.26
N TRP A 355 -9.51 -10.07 3.29
CA TRP A 355 -8.43 -9.66 2.39
C TRP A 355 -7.35 -8.87 3.14
N LEU A 356 -7.73 -7.93 4.02
CA LEU A 356 -6.79 -7.19 4.86
C LEU A 356 -5.99 -8.11 5.79
N LYS A 357 -6.66 -9.07 6.46
CA LYS A 357 -6.02 -10.08 7.32
C LYS A 357 -4.97 -10.91 6.56
N ALA A 358 -5.29 -11.31 5.33
CA ALA A 358 -4.35 -12.05 4.48
C ALA A 358 -3.05 -11.27 4.22
N GLY A 359 -3.12 -9.95 4.19
CA GLY A 359 -1.97 -9.07 4.01
C GLY A 359 -1.07 -8.88 5.22
N GLN A 360 -1.51 -9.31 6.41
CA GLN A 360 -0.71 -9.26 7.65
C GLN A 360 -0.10 -7.87 7.94
N GLY A 361 -0.85 -6.80 7.71
CA GLY A 361 -0.40 -5.41 7.91
C GLY A 361 0.23 -4.75 6.68
N TYR A 362 0.39 -5.46 5.56
CA TYR A 362 0.92 -4.88 4.33
C TYR A 362 0.00 -3.79 3.75
N SER A 363 -1.30 -4.01 3.78
CA SER A 363 -2.30 -3.04 3.32
C SER A 363 -3.19 -2.58 4.47
N THR A 364 -3.58 -1.31 4.42
CA THR A 364 -4.61 -0.71 5.25
C THR A 364 -5.79 -0.26 4.39
N SER A 365 -6.95 -0.04 5.03
CA SER A 365 -8.15 0.42 4.33
C SER A 365 -8.06 1.90 3.97
N PRO A 366 -8.64 2.31 2.83
CA PRO A 366 -8.84 3.72 2.50
C PRO A 366 -9.97 4.37 3.32
N THR A 367 -10.76 3.59 4.06
CA THR A 367 -11.89 4.05 4.88
C THR A 367 -11.62 3.88 6.37
N LYS A 368 -12.25 4.76 7.18
CA LYS A 368 -11.93 4.92 8.60
C LYS A 368 -12.46 3.81 9.49
N VAL A 369 -13.51 3.08 9.08
CA VAL A 369 -14.13 2.01 9.88
C VAL A 369 -13.13 0.91 10.27
N PHE A 370 -12.18 0.60 9.39
CA PHE A 370 -11.20 -0.47 9.63
C PHE A 370 -10.04 -0.06 10.54
N ALA A 371 -9.85 1.23 10.83
CA ALA A 371 -8.77 1.68 11.72
C ALA A 371 -8.89 1.11 13.14
N LYS A 372 -10.13 0.82 13.57
CA LYS A 372 -10.45 0.27 14.90
C LYS A 372 -10.89 -1.19 14.85
N ASP A 373 -10.77 -1.84 13.70
CA ASP A 373 -11.18 -3.23 13.55
C ASP A 373 -10.39 -4.15 14.47
N PRO A 374 -11.04 -5.11 15.16
CA PRO A 374 -10.37 -6.06 16.04
C PRO A 374 -9.27 -6.87 15.37
N MET A 375 -9.29 -7.01 14.03
CA MET A 375 -8.25 -7.73 13.27
C MET A 375 -6.84 -7.24 13.57
N TRP A 376 -6.67 -5.95 13.90
CA TRP A 376 -5.35 -5.39 14.23
C TRP A 376 -4.76 -5.99 15.51
N GLY A 377 -5.62 -6.42 16.46
CA GLY A 377 -5.19 -7.13 17.66
C GLY A 377 -4.80 -8.59 17.41
N GLU A 378 -5.12 -9.14 16.24
CA GLU A 378 -4.74 -10.49 15.83
C GLU A 378 -3.39 -10.53 15.08
N LEU A 379 -2.87 -9.36 14.67
CA LEU A 379 -1.62 -9.21 13.95
C LEU A 379 -0.44 -9.01 14.92
N ASP A 380 0.77 -9.22 14.41
CA ASP A 380 1.99 -9.00 15.19
C ASP A 380 2.11 -7.52 15.59
N PRO A 381 2.51 -7.21 16.85
CA PRO A 381 2.70 -5.81 17.27
C PRO A 381 3.70 -5.02 16.41
N GLN A 382 4.64 -5.71 15.77
CA GLN A 382 5.64 -5.11 14.90
C GLN A 382 5.03 -4.40 13.68
N VAL A 383 3.79 -4.72 13.29
CA VAL A 383 3.13 -4.08 12.13
C VAL A 383 2.40 -2.77 12.47
N GLU A 384 2.37 -2.37 13.75
CA GLU A 384 1.71 -1.13 14.17
C GLU A 384 2.18 0.12 13.40
N PRO A 385 3.49 0.33 13.11
CA PRO A 385 3.93 1.48 12.33
C PRO A 385 3.30 1.57 10.93
N PHE A 386 3.00 0.46 10.28
CA PHE A 386 2.34 0.45 8.97
C PHE A 386 0.88 0.90 9.06
N LYS A 387 0.16 0.48 10.10
CA LYS A 387 -1.22 0.90 10.35
C LYS A 387 -1.32 2.40 10.59
N ASP A 388 -0.49 2.92 11.47
CA ASP A 388 -0.61 4.28 11.99
C ASP A 388 0.08 5.34 11.15
N SER A 389 0.98 4.94 10.23
CA SER A 389 1.75 5.88 9.40
C SER A 389 0.88 6.65 8.40
N VAL A 390 -0.34 6.21 8.13
CA VAL A 390 -1.30 6.89 7.22
C VAL A 390 -1.48 8.38 7.56
N LYS A 391 -1.32 8.76 8.83
CA LYS A 391 -1.40 10.14 9.31
C LYS A 391 -0.27 11.05 8.82
N TYR A 392 0.82 10.49 8.31
CA TYR A 392 1.98 11.22 7.78
C TYR A 392 1.96 11.33 6.25
N GLY A 393 0.91 10.81 5.63
CA GLY A 393 0.78 10.74 4.16
C GLY A 393 0.62 12.12 3.52
N ARG A 394 1.37 12.32 2.42
CA ARG A 394 1.19 13.43 1.47
C ARG A 394 1.12 12.88 0.07
N HIS A 395 0.41 13.57 -0.80
CA HIS A 395 0.33 13.20 -2.22
C HIS A 395 1.46 13.87 -3.01
N PHE A 396 1.81 13.29 -4.14
CA PHE A 396 2.71 13.87 -5.11
C PHE A 396 2.12 15.19 -5.66
N GLY A 397 3.00 16.17 -5.92
CA GLY A 397 2.58 17.52 -6.26
C GLY A 397 2.27 18.41 -5.05
N TYR A 398 2.65 17.99 -3.84
CA TYR A 398 2.56 18.84 -2.65
C TYR A 398 3.46 20.10 -2.82
N ALA A 399 3.02 21.35 -2.41
CA ALA A 399 1.82 21.68 -1.65
C ALA A 399 0.54 21.95 -2.48
N GLY A 400 0.59 21.82 -3.81
CA GLY A 400 -0.60 21.95 -4.65
C GLY A 400 -1.57 20.77 -4.45
N PRO A 401 -2.77 20.79 -5.06
CA PRO A 401 -3.72 19.70 -5.01
C PRO A 401 -3.26 18.51 -5.85
N ALA A 402 -3.80 17.31 -5.57
CA ALA A 402 -3.71 16.19 -6.48
C ALA A 402 -4.28 16.59 -7.85
N SER A 403 -3.55 16.31 -8.91
CA SER A 403 -3.87 16.79 -10.26
C SER A 403 -3.26 15.92 -11.35
N ARG A 404 -3.73 16.12 -12.60
CA ARG A 404 -3.13 15.50 -13.79
C ARG A 404 -1.63 15.83 -13.92
N LYS A 405 -1.25 17.10 -13.67
CA LYS A 405 0.13 17.56 -13.78
C LYS A 405 1.03 16.93 -12.71
N ALA A 406 0.52 16.82 -11.48
CA ALA A 406 1.21 16.13 -10.40
C ALA A 406 1.41 14.64 -10.73
N ALA A 407 0.40 13.97 -11.30
CA ALA A 407 0.50 12.59 -11.75
C ALA A 407 1.53 12.42 -12.88
N GLU A 408 1.58 13.35 -13.81
CA GLU A 408 2.56 13.36 -14.91
C GLU A 408 3.98 13.58 -14.38
N ALA A 409 4.19 14.55 -13.49
CA ALA A 409 5.50 14.85 -12.91
C ALA A 409 6.07 13.64 -12.15
N TRP A 410 5.25 12.99 -11.33
CA TRP A 410 5.63 11.78 -10.63
C TRP A 410 5.96 10.62 -11.59
N SER A 411 5.11 10.38 -12.59
CA SER A 411 5.32 9.31 -13.59
C SER A 411 6.58 9.50 -14.44
N LYS A 412 7.11 10.73 -14.52
CA LYS A 412 8.39 11.04 -15.19
C LYS A 412 9.61 10.91 -14.28
N TYR A 413 9.45 10.50 -13.02
CA TYR A 413 10.52 10.33 -12.03
C TYR A 413 11.39 11.59 -11.79
N ILE A 414 10.87 12.79 -12.04
CA ILE A 414 11.65 14.05 -12.00
C ILE A 414 12.37 14.22 -10.66
N ILE A 415 11.68 14.00 -9.54
CA ILE A 415 12.27 14.13 -8.20
C ILE A 415 13.29 13.02 -7.93
N VAL A 416 12.97 11.77 -8.32
CA VAL A 416 13.91 10.64 -8.16
C VAL A 416 15.20 10.89 -8.94
N ASP A 417 15.11 11.37 -10.17
CA ASP A 417 16.26 11.70 -11.00
C ASP A 417 17.08 12.85 -10.45
N MET A 418 16.43 13.84 -9.81
CA MET A 418 17.13 14.92 -9.13
C MET A 418 18.03 14.38 -8.01
N PHE A 419 17.50 13.49 -7.17
CA PHE A 419 18.27 12.84 -6.12
C PHE A 419 19.35 11.94 -6.69
N ALA A 420 19.03 11.09 -7.68
CA ALA A 420 20.00 10.21 -8.32
C ALA A 420 21.17 10.97 -8.95
N LYS A 421 20.91 12.08 -9.65
CA LYS A 421 21.96 12.95 -10.21
C LYS A 421 22.85 13.51 -9.11
N ALA A 422 22.28 14.02 -8.02
CA ALA A 422 23.03 14.62 -6.94
C ALA A 422 23.93 13.60 -6.22
N VAL A 423 23.43 12.42 -5.88
CA VAL A 423 24.25 11.38 -5.22
C VAL A 423 25.33 10.81 -6.14
N GLN A 424 25.19 10.94 -7.46
CA GLN A 424 26.19 10.57 -8.46
C GLN A 424 27.21 11.70 -8.73
N GLY A 425 27.13 12.84 -8.02
CA GLY A 425 28.13 13.91 -8.06
C GLY A 425 27.73 15.14 -8.86
N THR A 426 26.52 15.22 -9.44
CA THR A 426 26.02 16.50 -9.95
C THR A 426 25.83 17.47 -8.79
N PRO A 427 26.34 18.71 -8.87
CA PRO A 427 26.14 19.70 -7.81
C PRO A 427 24.65 19.86 -7.48
N PRO A 428 24.23 19.83 -6.20
CA PRO A 428 22.82 19.90 -5.81
C PRO A 428 22.05 21.04 -6.47
N LYS A 429 22.62 22.24 -6.55
CA LYS A 429 21.98 23.38 -7.24
C LYS A 429 21.70 23.15 -8.72
N GLU A 430 22.58 22.41 -9.42
CA GLU A 430 22.40 22.07 -10.83
C GLU A 430 21.31 21.00 -11.00
N ALA A 431 21.28 19.99 -10.12
CA ALA A 431 20.24 18.99 -10.11
C ALA A 431 18.84 19.61 -9.83
N ILE A 432 18.76 20.55 -8.88
CA ILE A 432 17.53 21.29 -8.57
C ILE A 432 17.09 22.13 -9.77
N LYS A 433 18.01 22.86 -10.40
CA LYS A 433 17.72 23.68 -11.56
C LYS A 433 17.19 22.85 -12.73
N TRP A 434 17.79 21.67 -12.98
CA TRP A 434 17.31 20.72 -13.97
C TRP A 434 15.88 20.26 -13.64
N ALA A 435 15.65 19.75 -12.43
CA ALA A 435 14.34 19.25 -12.02
C ALA A 435 13.24 20.32 -12.04
N SER A 436 13.58 21.55 -11.62
CA SER A 436 12.68 22.71 -11.70
C SER A 436 12.33 23.06 -13.15
N GLY A 437 13.28 22.89 -14.08
CA GLY A 437 13.03 23.06 -15.52
C GLY A 437 12.04 22.02 -16.06
N GLU A 438 12.22 20.75 -15.70
CA GLU A 438 11.30 19.66 -16.07
C GLU A 438 9.89 19.88 -15.48
N LEU A 439 9.80 20.26 -14.20
CA LEU A 439 8.53 20.59 -13.58
C LEU A 439 7.82 21.77 -14.28
N LYS A 440 8.57 22.83 -14.65
CA LYS A 440 7.99 23.96 -15.40
C LYS A 440 7.40 23.52 -16.74
N GLN A 441 8.04 22.58 -17.45
CA GLN A 441 7.48 22.02 -18.68
C GLN A 441 6.16 21.27 -18.41
N VAL A 442 6.09 20.46 -17.34
CA VAL A 442 4.89 19.73 -16.98
C VAL A 442 3.76 20.67 -16.53
N TYR A 443 4.08 21.64 -15.68
CA TYR A 443 3.09 22.55 -15.12
C TYR A 443 2.71 23.68 -16.08
N GLY A 444 3.49 23.92 -17.14
CA GLY A 444 3.24 24.97 -18.12
C GLY A 444 3.52 26.35 -17.54
N ALA A 445 4.55 26.47 -16.71
CA ALA A 445 4.95 27.68 -16.01
C ALA A 445 6.19 28.33 -16.68
#